data_2f170dbd3d1eda4529db7ff2e503d024
#
_entry.id   2f170dbd3d1eda4529db7ff2e503d024
#
_cell.length_a   1.000
_cell.length_b   1.000
_cell.length_c   1.000
_cell.angle_alpha   90.00
_cell.angle_beta   90.00
_cell.angle_gamma   90.00
#
_symmetry.space_group_name_H-M   'P 1'
#
loop_
_entity.id
_entity.type
_entity.pdbx_description
1 polymer ?
#
loop_
_entity_poly.entity_id
_entity_poly.type
_entity_poly.pdbx_seq_one_letter_code
_entity_poly.pdbx_strand_id
1 'polypeptide(L)'
;MSREATLGICFPQGTENLPGKTKILLIRHCEAAGNTEGVFQGRIDTDISPNGEKQLELLALRCRNMKIDAMVTSPLLRAVRTAEAVNQYHRLPLETEPLLAEIDAGAFEGVKWEELPLRFPEATRQWYEEPWNFQAPGGESMRQV
;
A
#
# COMPACT_ATOMS: atom_id res chain seq x y z
N MET A 1 -5.35 -8.01 24.24
CA MET A 1 -5.30 -9.11 23.25
C MET A 1 -4.89 -8.51 21.93
N SER A 2 -3.59 -8.60 21.62
CA SER A 2 -2.99 -8.09 20.39
C SER A 2 -3.47 -8.95 19.21
N ARG A 3 -4.19 -8.35 18.27
CA ARG A 3 -4.45 -8.99 16.98
C ARG A 3 -3.17 -8.88 16.16
N GLU A 4 -2.42 -9.95 16.09
CA GLU A 4 -1.40 -10.11 15.07
C GLU A 4 -2.07 -10.04 13.71
N ALA A 5 -1.80 -8.96 12.97
CA ALA A 5 -2.17 -8.86 11.57
C ALA A 5 -1.26 -9.80 10.77
N THR A 6 -1.68 -11.04 10.64
CA THR A 6 -1.06 -11.98 9.72
C THR A 6 -1.23 -11.42 8.31
N LEU A 7 -0.12 -11.02 7.68
CA LEU A 7 -0.09 -10.65 6.25
C LEU A 7 -0.45 -11.90 5.44
N GLY A 8 -1.74 -12.11 5.24
CA GLY A 8 -2.28 -13.21 4.45
C GLY A 8 -2.14 -12.92 2.96
N ILE A 9 -0.91 -12.96 2.43
CA ILE A 9 -0.73 -13.05 0.99
C ILE A 9 -0.98 -14.50 0.60
N CYS A 10 -2.22 -14.81 0.24
CA CYS A 10 -2.59 -16.11 -0.29
C CYS A 10 -2.14 -16.20 -1.75
N PHE A 11 -1.05 -16.89 -2.00
CA PHE A 11 -0.67 -17.25 -3.37
C PHE A 11 -1.39 -18.54 -3.74
N PRO A 12 -2.18 -18.55 -4.82
CA PRO A 12 -2.73 -19.80 -5.33
C PRO A 12 -1.57 -20.73 -5.73
N GLN A 13 -1.48 -21.87 -5.10
CA GLN A 13 -0.58 -22.96 -5.50
C GLN A 13 -1.01 -23.45 -6.89
N GLY A 14 -0.08 -23.49 -7.87
CA GLY A 14 -0.32 -24.19 -9.13
C GLY A 14 -0.89 -23.37 -10.28
N THR A 15 -0.50 -22.09 -10.44
CA THR A 15 -0.75 -21.41 -11.71
C THR A 15 0.40 -21.67 -12.67
N GLU A 16 0.28 -22.76 -13.47
CA GLU A 16 1.12 -22.94 -14.65
C GLU A 16 0.97 -21.74 -15.59
N ASN A 17 2.03 -21.38 -16.30
CA ASN A 17 2.01 -20.35 -17.33
C ASN A 17 1.04 -20.77 -18.45
N LEU A 18 -0.19 -20.31 -18.36
CA LEU A 18 -1.16 -20.52 -19.43
C LEU A 18 -0.84 -19.55 -20.57
N PRO A 19 -0.61 -20.03 -21.80
CA PRO A 19 -0.32 -19.17 -22.95
C PRO A 19 -1.42 -18.10 -23.12
N GLY A 20 -1.00 -16.85 -23.30
CA GLY A 20 -1.92 -15.71 -23.51
C GLY A 20 -2.56 -15.14 -22.26
N LYS A 21 -2.12 -15.51 -21.05
CA LYS A 21 -2.58 -14.91 -19.79
C LYS A 21 -1.48 -14.10 -19.11
N THR A 22 -1.85 -12.92 -18.62
CA THR A 22 -1.00 -12.09 -17.75
C THR A 22 -1.34 -12.40 -16.30
N LYS A 23 -0.32 -12.72 -15.50
CA LYS A 23 -0.45 -12.87 -14.05
C LYS A 23 -0.01 -11.57 -13.39
N ILE A 24 -0.87 -10.97 -12.59
CA ILE A 24 -0.56 -9.78 -11.80
C ILE A 24 -0.32 -10.21 -10.36
N LEU A 25 0.83 -9.80 -9.81
CA LEU A 25 1.16 -9.90 -8.40
C LEU A 25 1.00 -8.52 -7.77
N LEU A 26 -0.07 -8.33 -7.00
CA LEU A 26 -0.33 -7.09 -6.28
C LEU A 26 0.28 -7.19 -4.88
N ILE A 27 1.20 -6.28 -4.56
CA ILE A 27 1.90 -6.24 -3.28
C ILE A 27 1.61 -4.91 -2.60
N ARG A 28 1.03 -4.96 -1.39
CA ARG A 28 0.90 -3.79 -0.54
C ARG A 28 2.28 -3.41 0.02
N HIS A 29 2.55 -2.11 0.17
CA HIS A 29 3.77 -1.64 0.82
C HIS A 29 3.93 -2.22 2.24
N CYS A 30 5.17 -2.42 2.68
CA CYS A 30 5.49 -2.78 4.05
C CYS A 30 5.13 -1.65 5.03
N GLU A 31 5.14 -1.96 6.32
CA GLU A 31 4.76 -0.99 7.34
C GLU A 31 5.60 0.28 7.26
N ALA A 32 4.94 1.43 7.16
CA ALA A 32 5.55 2.75 7.17
C ALA A 32 5.39 3.43 8.55
N ALA A 33 6.18 4.45 8.83
CA ALA A 33 6.16 5.17 10.10
C ALA A 33 4.76 5.67 10.47
N GLY A 34 4.01 6.24 9.52
CA GLY A 34 2.65 6.68 9.77
C GLY A 34 1.66 5.56 10.14
N ASN A 35 1.93 4.30 9.79
CA ASN A 35 1.13 3.17 10.27
C ASN A 35 1.31 2.97 11.77
N THR A 36 2.54 3.12 12.29
CA THR A 36 2.84 2.98 13.72
C THR A 36 2.35 4.17 14.53
N GLU A 37 2.31 5.34 13.93
CA GLU A 37 1.79 6.56 14.54
C GLU A 37 0.26 6.62 14.59
N GLY A 38 -0.42 5.70 13.87
CA GLY A 38 -1.88 5.62 13.82
C GLY A 38 -2.53 6.81 13.12
N VAL A 39 -1.84 7.39 12.13
CA VAL A 39 -2.34 8.52 11.34
C VAL A 39 -2.89 8.06 9.98
N PHE A 40 -3.83 8.82 9.45
CA PHE A 40 -4.29 8.63 8.09
C PHE A 40 -3.16 9.02 7.11
N GLN A 41 -2.76 8.09 6.27
CA GLN A 41 -1.76 8.30 5.25
C GLN A 41 -2.41 8.24 3.87
N GLY A 42 -2.46 9.35 3.19
CA GLY A 42 -2.72 9.38 1.76
C GLY A 42 -1.39 9.55 1.03
N ARG A 43 -1.11 10.78 0.62
CA ARG A 43 0.12 11.15 -0.10
C ARG A 43 1.26 11.60 0.81
N ILE A 44 1.06 11.66 2.13
CA ILE A 44 2.19 11.84 3.06
C ILE A 44 3.22 10.75 2.81
N ASP A 45 4.44 11.16 2.54
CA ASP A 45 5.52 10.26 2.08
C ASP A 45 6.43 9.87 3.25
N THR A 46 5.90 9.02 4.14
CA THR A 46 6.67 8.46 5.25
C THR A 46 7.48 7.25 4.80
N ASP A 47 8.67 7.10 5.36
CA ASP A 47 9.53 5.94 5.10
C ASP A 47 9.06 4.70 5.88
N ILE A 48 9.67 3.58 5.59
CA ILE A 48 9.43 2.29 6.22
C ILE A 48 9.77 2.36 7.72
N SER A 49 8.94 1.73 8.55
CA SER A 49 9.18 1.61 9.99
C SER A 49 10.26 0.56 10.31
N PRO A 50 10.83 0.54 11.53
CA PRO A 50 11.76 -0.51 11.93
C PRO A 50 11.19 -1.94 11.82
N ASN A 51 9.89 -2.11 12.00
CA ASN A 51 9.22 -3.39 11.76
C ASN A 51 9.02 -3.65 10.27
N GLY A 52 8.72 -2.60 9.50
CA GLY A 52 8.65 -2.63 8.05
C GLY A 52 9.95 -3.11 7.40
N GLU A 53 11.12 -2.73 7.92
CA GLU A 53 12.41 -3.21 7.42
C GLU A 53 12.54 -4.74 7.52
N LYS A 54 12.06 -5.33 8.63
CA LYS A 54 12.00 -6.80 8.75
C LYS A 54 11.02 -7.43 7.75
N GLN A 55 9.91 -6.74 7.49
CA GLN A 55 8.95 -7.18 6.48
C GLN A 55 9.56 -7.13 5.07
N LEU A 56 10.36 -6.10 4.75
CA LEU A 56 11.08 -6.00 3.48
C LEU A 56 12.01 -7.21 3.26
N GLU A 57 12.81 -7.56 4.27
CA GLU A 57 13.71 -8.72 4.20
C GLU A 57 12.94 -10.02 3.93
N LEU A 58 11.87 -10.27 4.68
CA LEU A 58 11.05 -11.47 4.52
C LEU A 58 10.34 -11.51 3.16
N LEU A 59 9.84 -10.36 2.70
CA LEU A 59 9.19 -10.23 1.40
C LEU A 59 10.16 -10.50 0.25
N ALA A 60 11.35 -9.92 0.32
CA ALA A 60 12.41 -10.16 -0.65
C ALA A 60 12.75 -11.65 -0.77
N LEU A 61 12.97 -12.32 0.37
CA LEU A 61 13.21 -13.77 0.42
C LEU A 61 12.03 -14.57 -0.14
N ARG A 62 10.81 -14.14 0.16
CA ARG A 62 9.59 -14.77 -0.35
C ARG A 62 9.51 -14.71 -1.87
N CYS A 63 9.86 -13.56 -2.45
CA CYS A 63 9.74 -13.32 -3.88
C CYS A 63 10.95 -13.78 -4.69
N ARG A 64 12.08 -14.11 -4.06
CA ARG A 64 13.38 -14.36 -4.73
C ARG A 64 13.36 -15.36 -5.90
N ASN A 65 12.50 -16.36 -5.81
CA ASN A 65 12.40 -17.45 -6.82
C ASN A 65 11.14 -17.31 -7.70
N MET A 66 10.39 -16.22 -7.58
CA MET A 66 9.23 -15.99 -8.43
C MET A 66 9.69 -15.54 -9.82
N LYS A 67 9.02 -16.00 -10.86
CA LYS A 67 9.22 -15.45 -12.20
C LYS A 67 8.47 -14.13 -12.29
N ILE A 68 9.21 -13.03 -12.39
CA ILE A 68 8.70 -11.68 -12.59
C ILE A 68 9.30 -11.15 -13.89
N ASP A 69 8.46 -10.69 -14.79
CA ASP A 69 8.88 -10.20 -16.11
C ASP A 69 8.91 -8.67 -16.17
N ALA A 70 8.12 -7.97 -15.34
CA ALA A 70 8.09 -6.51 -15.23
C ALA A 70 7.70 -6.08 -13.81
N MET A 71 8.14 -4.90 -13.39
CA MET A 71 7.82 -4.33 -12.08
C MET A 71 7.39 -2.88 -12.21
N VAL A 72 6.26 -2.56 -11.60
CA VAL A 72 5.70 -1.21 -11.55
C VAL A 72 5.39 -0.87 -10.09
N THR A 73 5.67 0.36 -9.68
CA THR A 73 5.42 0.83 -8.31
C THR A 73 4.75 2.19 -8.27
N SER A 74 4.05 2.46 -7.18
CA SER A 74 3.64 3.81 -6.81
C SER A 74 4.86 4.72 -6.59
N PRO A 75 4.76 6.03 -6.82
CA PRO A 75 5.85 6.97 -6.54
C PRO A 75 6.15 7.17 -5.04
N LEU A 76 5.25 6.75 -4.15
CA LEU A 76 5.40 6.95 -2.72
C LEU A 76 6.54 6.09 -2.14
N LEU A 77 7.37 6.70 -1.30
CA LEU A 77 8.61 6.11 -0.77
C LEU A 77 8.40 4.71 -0.19
N ARG A 78 7.37 4.52 0.64
CA ARG A 78 7.03 3.23 1.22
C ARG A 78 6.77 2.13 0.18
N ALA A 79 6.19 2.50 -0.96
CA ALA A 79 5.94 1.56 -2.06
C ALA A 79 7.22 1.30 -2.87
N VAL A 80 7.98 2.35 -3.16
CA VAL A 80 9.27 2.24 -3.85
C VAL A 80 10.22 1.33 -3.06
N ARG A 81 10.39 1.57 -1.74
CA ARG A 81 11.22 0.74 -0.87
C ARG A 81 10.78 -0.73 -0.86
N THR A 82 9.46 -0.95 -0.88
CA THR A 82 8.91 -2.31 -0.95
C THR A 82 9.23 -2.98 -2.29
N ALA A 83 9.07 -2.25 -3.40
CA ALA A 83 9.39 -2.77 -4.72
C ALA A 83 10.89 -3.03 -4.91
N GLU A 84 11.76 -2.15 -4.40
CA GLU A 84 13.21 -2.34 -4.40
C GLU A 84 13.63 -3.60 -3.64
N ALA A 85 13.03 -3.87 -2.48
CA ALA A 85 13.29 -5.08 -1.71
C ALA A 85 12.92 -6.34 -2.50
N VAL A 86 11.76 -6.36 -3.15
CA VAL A 86 11.37 -7.46 -4.05
C VAL A 86 12.36 -7.58 -5.22
N ASN A 87 12.78 -6.46 -5.78
CA ASN A 87 13.63 -6.40 -6.97
C ASN A 87 15.09 -6.81 -6.73
N GLN A 88 15.56 -6.87 -5.48
CA GLN A 88 16.97 -7.14 -5.18
C GLN A 88 17.51 -8.46 -5.81
N TYR A 89 16.62 -9.44 -5.99
CA TYR A 89 16.97 -10.73 -6.61
C TYR A 89 16.62 -10.80 -8.11
N HIS A 90 15.79 -9.88 -8.62
CA HIS A 90 15.31 -9.89 -10.00
C HIS A 90 16.09 -8.93 -10.89
N ARG A 91 16.51 -7.76 -10.36
CA ARG A 91 17.29 -6.74 -11.07
C ARG A 91 16.60 -6.23 -12.34
N LEU A 92 15.29 -6.13 -12.30
CA LEU A 92 14.48 -5.60 -13.39
C LEU A 92 14.48 -4.05 -13.35
N PRO A 93 14.23 -3.38 -14.47
CA PRO A 93 13.85 -1.98 -14.44
C PRO A 93 12.61 -1.80 -13.56
N LEU A 94 12.65 -0.82 -12.66
CA LEU A 94 11.53 -0.47 -11.81
C LEU A 94 10.86 0.78 -12.39
N GLU A 95 9.64 0.62 -12.90
CA GLU A 95 8.86 1.70 -13.45
C GLU A 95 7.99 2.32 -12.36
N THR A 96 7.93 3.65 -12.33
CA THR A 96 7.07 4.38 -11.42
C THR A 96 5.83 4.86 -12.16
N GLU A 97 4.64 4.48 -11.65
CA GLU A 97 3.36 4.87 -12.23
C GLU A 97 2.62 5.81 -11.26
N PRO A 98 2.48 7.11 -11.60
CA PRO A 98 1.80 8.09 -10.74
C PRO A 98 0.36 7.74 -10.39
N LEU A 99 -0.35 7.03 -11.27
CA LEU A 99 -1.74 6.60 -11.03
C LEU A 99 -1.86 5.51 -9.96
N LEU A 100 -0.74 4.91 -9.53
CA LEU A 100 -0.70 4.00 -8.39
C LEU A 100 -0.47 4.73 -7.05
N ALA A 101 -0.45 6.06 -7.04
CA ALA A 101 -0.39 6.81 -5.80
C ALA A 101 -1.67 6.56 -4.97
N GLU A 102 -1.50 6.57 -3.64
CA GLU A 102 -2.63 6.52 -2.71
C GLU A 102 -3.54 7.74 -2.90
N ILE A 103 -4.80 7.62 -2.51
CA ILE A 103 -5.75 8.73 -2.52
C ILE A 103 -5.13 9.98 -1.88
N ASP A 104 -5.31 11.14 -2.50
CA ASP A 104 -5.07 12.42 -1.82
C ASP A 104 -6.11 12.59 -0.72
N ALA A 105 -5.68 12.40 0.50
CA ALA A 105 -6.57 12.44 1.66
C ALA A 105 -6.82 13.87 2.19
N GLY A 106 -6.28 14.90 1.54
CA GLY A 106 -6.54 16.29 1.87
C GLY A 106 -6.39 16.59 3.36
N ALA A 107 -7.44 17.10 3.99
CA ALA A 107 -7.42 17.44 5.42
C ALA A 107 -7.32 16.24 6.38
N PHE A 108 -7.44 15.00 5.90
CA PHE A 108 -7.22 13.79 6.70
C PHE A 108 -5.73 13.45 6.84
N GLU A 109 -4.88 13.97 5.96
CA GLU A 109 -3.45 13.69 5.95
C GLU A 109 -2.80 13.97 7.31
N GLY A 110 -2.16 12.95 7.90
CA GLY A 110 -1.47 13.05 9.18
C GLY A 110 -2.36 13.18 10.40
N VAL A 111 -3.68 13.16 10.25
CA VAL A 111 -4.60 13.17 11.38
C VAL A 111 -4.71 11.76 11.96
N LYS A 112 -4.70 11.66 13.29
CA LYS A 112 -4.89 10.36 13.96
C LYS A 112 -6.28 9.81 13.69
N TRP A 113 -6.36 8.50 13.48
CA TRP A 113 -7.64 7.81 13.23
C TRP A 113 -8.69 8.11 14.28
N GLU A 114 -8.29 8.23 15.57
CA GLU A 114 -9.16 8.54 16.69
C GLU A 114 -9.69 9.98 16.68
N GLU A 115 -9.01 10.90 16.03
CA GLU A 115 -9.39 12.31 15.93
C GLU A 115 -10.31 12.58 14.73
N LEU A 116 -10.30 11.73 13.70
CA LEU A 116 -11.09 11.94 12.49
C LEU A 116 -12.58 12.12 12.76
N PRO A 117 -13.25 11.29 13.60
CA PRO A 117 -14.67 11.47 13.89
C PRO A 117 -14.98 12.78 14.61
N LEU A 118 -14.02 13.32 15.37
CA LEU A 118 -14.19 14.57 16.12
C LEU A 118 -14.00 15.79 15.22
N ARG A 119 -13.02 15.72 14.31
CA ARG A 119 -12.66 16.84 13.42
C ARG A 119 -13.50 16.87 12.14
N PHE A 120 -13.85 15.72 11.62
CA PHE A 120 -14.54 15.55 10.33
C PHE A 120 -15.64 14.48 10.44
N PRO A 121 -16.68 14.69 11.26
CA PRO A 121 -17.66 13.64 11.58
C PRO A 121 -18.36 13.08 10.34
N GLU A 122 -18.81 13.95 9.43
CA GLU A 122 -19.53 13.52 8.23
C GLU A 122 -18.64 12.79 7.22
N ALA A 123 -17.44 13.32 6.94
CA ALA A 123 -16.52 12.65 6.02
C ALA A 123 -16.02 11.32 6.59
N THR A 124 -15.83 11.24 7.92
CA THR A 124 -15.48 9.98 8.60
C THR A 124 -16.62 8.97 8.52
N ARG A 125 -17.88 9.41 8.70
CA ARG A 125 -19.04 8.55 8.51
C ARG A 125 -19.09 8.00 7.09
N GLN A 126 -18.89 8.84 6.08
CA GLN A 126 -18.85 8.41 4.67
C GLN A 126 -17.74 7.40 4.42
N TRP A 127 -16.53 7.60 4.99
CA TRP A 127 -15.42 6.66 4.85
C TRP A 127 -15.80 5.23 5.29
N TYR A 128 -16.53 5.10 6.40
CA TYR A 128 -16.87 3.78 6.95
C TYR A 128 -18.16 3.19 6.39
N GLU A 129 -19.18 4.03 6.15
CA GLU A 129 -20.55 3.56 5.85
C GLU A 129 -20.85 3.66 4.35
N GLU A 130 -20.29 4.66 3.68
CA GLU A 130 -20.57 4.97 2.28
C GLU A 130 -19.28 5.25 1.50
N PRO A 131 -18.26 4.36 1.49
CA PRO A 131 -16.92 4.66 0.97
C PRO A 131 -16.97 5.13 -0.49
N TRP A 132 -17.93 4.67 -1.27
CA TRP A 132 -18.09 5.09 -2.67
C TRP A 132 -18.49 6.57 -2.83
N ASN A 133 -19.09 7.15 -1.80
CA ASN A 133 -19.47 8.57 -1.76
C ASN A 133 -18.45 9.41 -1.00
N PHE A 134 -17.44 8.78 -0.42
CA PHE A 134 -16.41 9.48 0.34
C PHE A 134 -15.62 10.44 -0.55
N GLN A 135 -15.41 11.64 -0.01
CA GLN A 135 -14.45 12.61 -0.48
C GLN A 135 -13.74 13.25 0.71
N ALA A 136 -12.42 13.17 0.72
CA ALA A 136 -11.63 13.86 1.71
C ALA A 136 -11.80 15.38 1.56
N PRO A 137 -12.00 16.15 2.64
CA PRO A 137 -12.05 17.60 2.57
C PRO A 137 -10.76 18.18 1.96
N GLY A 138 -10.87 18.82 0.81
CA GLY A 138 -9.71 19.34 0.07
C GLY A 138 -8.86 18.29 -0.65
N GLY A 139 -9.30 17.03 -0.68
CA GLY A 139 -8.63 15.92 -1.34
C GLY A 139 -9.49 15.26 -2.43
N GLU A 140 -9.10 14.06 -2.82
CA GLU A 140 -9.78 13.27 -3.84
C GLU A 140 -11.01 12.53 -3.29
N SER A 141 -11.94 12.22 -4.18
CA SER A 141 -13.03 11.27 -3.91
C SER A 141 -12.62 9.86 -4.31
N MET A 142 -13.28 8.85 -3.73
CA MET A 142 -13.10 7.44 -4.13
C MET A 142 -13.46 7.16 -5.60
N ARG A 143 -14.18 8.07 -6.25
CA ARG A 143 -14.52 7.95 -7.67
C ARG A 143 -13.43 8.49 -8.60
N GLN A 144 -12.54 9.32 -8.09
CA GLN A 144 -11.39 9.86 -8.83
C GLN A 144 -10.20 8.91 -8.82
N VAL A 145 -10.10 8.07 -7.79
CA VAL A 145 -9.12 7.00 -7.66
C VAL A 145 -9.58 5.73 -8.40
#